data_1e8eefdb8904b588db7af255b4379dd5
#
_entry.id   1e8eefdb8904b588db7af255b4379dd5
#
_cell.length_a   1.000
_cell.length_b   1.000
_cell.length_c   1.000
_cell.angle_alpha   90.00
_cell.angle_beta   90.00
_cell.angle_gamma   90.00
#
_symmetry.space_group_name_H-M   'P 1'
#
loop_
_entity.id
_entity.type
_entity.pdbx_description
1 polymer ?
#
loop_
_entity_poly.entity_id
_entity_poly.type
_entity_poly.pdbx_seq_one_letter_code
_entity_poly.pdbx_strand_id
1 'polypeptide(L)'
;MIEKFEGIIINETPYGDNSKIINILTKEKGLVGVLCNNVKSIKNPLRTKTLKFTYGYFHLYYHPNKLSKLADVDIIDNLKNIRNDIELISYMSYITDLTYQVIKQNDDSNIYNIFISTILKMNEKQNPLILTNILELKYLDYLGVGLNLTSCIKCGSKKNIVTLDPDEGGYICQDCYTNEKLLSPKCIKLIRMYYLIDISSISNINIKKETANEINYFLDKYYERYTGVYLKSKDFLKKINSLTA
;
A
#
# COMPACT_ATOMS: atom_id res chain seq x y z
N MET A 1 13.38 -23.71 -18.10
CA MET A 1 11.93 -24.01 -18.03
C MET A 1 11.17 -22.71 -17.89
N ILE A 2 9.97 -22.60 -18.44
CA ILE A 2 9.10 -21.42 -18.21
C ILE A 2 8.26 -21.73 -16.97
N GLU A 3 8.26 -20.77 -16.02
CA GLU A 3 7.44 -20.83 -14.83
C GLU A 3 6.36 -19.74 -14.88
N LYS A 4 5.21 -19.98 -14.26
CA LYS A 4 4.07 -19.07 -14.26
C LYS A 4 3.87 -18.54 -12.84
N PHE A 5 3.85 -17.19 -12.71
CA PHE A 5 3.65 -16.49 -11.44
C PHE A 5 2.49 -15.51 -11.53
N GLU A 6 1.63 -15.52 -10.53
CA GLU A 6 0.65 -14.45 -10.34
C GLU A 6 1.34 -13.23 -9.76
N GLY A 7 1.11 -12.04 -10.33
CA GLY A 7 1.76 -10.84 -9.84
C GLY A 7 1.31 -9.55 -10.50
N ILE A 8 1.89 -8.45 -10.02
CA ILE A 8 1.62 -7.11 -10.54
C ILE A 8 2.92 -6.33 -10.74
N ILE A 9 3.01 -5.58 -11.83
CA ILE A 9 4.17 -4.72 -12.11
C ILE A 9 4.11 -3.48 -11.22
N ILE A 10 5.07 -3.35 -10.30
CA ILE A 10 5.13 -2.23 -9.37
C ILE A 10 6.14 -1.16 -9.78
N ASN A 11 7.13 -1.51 -10.58
CA ASN A 11 8.12 -0.56 -11.08
C ASN A 11 8.63 -0.97 -12.47
N GLU A 12 9.10 0.01 -13.25
CA GLU A 12 9.77 -0.22 -14.53
C GLU A 12 10.93 0.75 -14.72
N THR A 13 12.01 0.25 -15.33
CA THR A 13 13.21 1.03 -15.64
C THR A 13 13.60 0.78 -17.09
N PRO A 14 13.84 1.81 -17.90
CA PRO A 14 14.36 1.66 -19.26
C PRO A 14 15.68 0.88 -19.27
N TYR A 15 15.86 0.00 -20.25
CA TYR A 15 17.08 -0.77 -20.47
C TYR A 15 17.40 -0.82 -21.96
N GLY A 16 18.44 -0.14 -22.38
CA GLY A 16 18.74 0.07 -23.80
C GLY A 16 17.60 0.77 -24.55
N ASP A 17 17.65 0.72 -25.87
CA ASP A 17 16.73 1.49 -26.73
C ASP A 17 15.29 0.96 -26.70
N ASN A 18 15.13 -0.35 -26.85
CA ASN A 18 13.83 -0.99 -27.03
C ASN A 18 13.39 -1.92 -25.89
N SER A 19 14.21 -2.09 -24.86
CA SER A 19 13.95 -3.00 -23.74
C SER A 19 13.68 -2.24 -22.46
N LYS A 20 13.18 -2.93 -21.46
CA LYS A 20 13.06 -2.43 -20.08
C LYS A 20 13.18 -3.56 -19.06
N ILE A 21 13.53 -3.21 -17.85
CA ILE A 21 13.44 -4.07 -16.67
C ILE A 21 12.17 -3.69 -15.92
N ILE A 22 11.37 -4.68 -15.58
CA ILE A 22 10.20 -4.51 -14.70
C ILE A 22 10.44 -5.24 -13.39
N ASN A 23 9.92 -4.67 -12.31
CA ASN A 23 9.84 -5.35 -11.02
C ASN A 23 8.40 -5.80 -10.79
N ILE A 24 8.21 -7.10 -10.66
CA ILE A 24 6.92 -7.73 -10.43
C ILE A 24 6.87 -8.14 -8.96
N LEU A 25 5.84 -7.70 -8.25
CA LEU A 25 5.50 -8.28 -6.98
C LEU A 25 4.67 -9.52 -7.25
N THR A 26 5.23 -10.68 -6.96
CA THR A 26 4.60 -11.99 -7.17
C THR A 26 4.07 -12.56 -5.86
N LYS A 27 3.04 -13.38 -5.97
CA LYS A 27 2.45 -14.07 -4.84
C LYS A 27 3.39 -15.08 -4.19
N GLU A 28 4.16 -15.80 -5.02
CA GLU A 28 4.94 -16.97 -4.61
C GLU A 28 6.41 -16.63 -4.29
N LYS A 29 6.96 -15.58 -4.90
CA LYS A 29 8.41 -15.28 -4.87
C LYS A 29 8.72 -13.85 -4.42
N GLY A 30 7.73 -13.11 -3.91
CA GLY A 30 7.93 -11.71 -3.58
C GLY A 30 8.35 -10.88 -4.79
N LEU A 31 9.37 -10.05 -4.65
CA LEU A 31 9.83 -9.14 -5.70
C LEU A 31 10.75 -9.84 -6.72
N VAL A 32 10.33 -9.89 -7.98
CA VAL A 32 11.08 -10.50 -9.08
C VAL A 32 11.44 -9.45 -10.12
N GLY A 33 12.75 -9.30 -10.40
CA GLY A 33 13.25 -8.46 -11.49
C GLY A 33 13.21 -9.22 -12.82
N VAL A 34 12.64 -8.60 -13.85
CA VAL A 34 12.40 -9.24 -15.14
C VAL A 34 12.85 -8.34 -16.30
N LEU A 35 13.71 -8.86 -17.15
CA LEU A 35 14.10 -8.23 -18.40
C LEU A 35 13.05 -8.50 -19.48
N CYS A 36 12.53 -7.43 -20.05
CA CYS A 36 11.55 -7.45 -21.14
C CYS A 36 12.24 -6.94 -22.41
N ASN A 37 12.61 -7.87 -23.30
CA ASN A 37 13.34 -7.53 -24.52
C ASN A 37 12.41 -6.95 -25.59
N ASN A 38 12.83 -5.86 -26.23
CA ASN A 38 12.16 -5.23 -27.37
C ASN A 38 10.70 -4.81 -27.14
N VAL A 39 10.27 -4.67 -25.88
CA VAL A 39 8.86 -4.39 -25.53
C VAL A 39 8.46 -2.93 -25.77
N LYS A 40 9.39 -2.02 -26.04
CA LYS A 40 9.07 -0.64 -26.40
C LYS A 40 8.69 -0.51 -27.90
N SER A 41 9.04 -1.50 -28.73
CA SER A 41 8.68 -1.53 -30.16
C SER A 41 7.16 -1.56 -30.32
N ILE A 42 6.66 -0.73 -31.25
CA ILE A 42 5.22 -0.63 -31.55
C ILE A 42 4.63 -1.97 -32.02
N LYS A 43 5.43 -2.77 -32.71
CA LYS A 43 5.03 -4.09 -33.23
C LYS A 43 5.03 -5.20 -32.18
N ASN A 44 5.55 -4.94 -30.98
CA ASN A 44 5.64 -5.98 -29.96
C ASN A 44 4.31 -6.11 -29.18
N PRO A 45 3.63 -7.28 -29.19
CA PRO A 45 2.37 -7.48 -28.50
C PRO A 45 2.48 -7.35 -26.96
N LEU A 46 3.69 -7.52 -26.40
CA LEU A 46 3.92 -7.37 -24.96
C LEU A 46 4.04 -5.90 -24.51
N ARG A 47 4.06 -4.94 -25.44
CA ARG A 47 4.21 -3.53 -25.11
C ARG A 47 3.15 -3.04 -24.12
N THR A 48 1.89 -3.37 -24.36
CA THR A 48 0.76 -2.96 -23.49
C THR A 48 0.65 -3.83 -22.24
N LYS A 49 1.07 -5.09 -22.33
CA LYS A 49 1.06 -6.06 -21.22
C LYS A 49 2.15 -5.83 -20.18
N THR A 50 3.14 -4.98 -20.49
CA THR A 50 4.29 -4.71 -19.59
C THR A 50 4.28 -3.29 -18.99
N LEU A 51 3.13 -2.62 -19.00
CA LEU A 51 2.97 -1.31 -18.37
C LEU A 51 2.91 -1.43 -16.83
N LYS A 52 3.35 -0.40 -16.12
CA LYS A 52 3.19 -0.32 -14.67
C LYS A 52 1.73 -0.58 -14.29
N PHE A 53 1.51 -1.29 -13.19
CA PHE A 53 0.20 -1.73 -12.69
C PHE A 53 -0.51 -2.81 -13.53
N THR A 54 0.21 -3.48 -14.43
CA THR A 54 -0.34 -4.68 -15.07
C THR A 54 -0.43 -5.80 -14.04
N TYR A 55 -1.65 -6.30 -13.80
CA TYR A 55 -1.96 -7.45 -12.94
C TYR A 55 -2.28 -8.67 -13.79
N GLY A 56 -1.53 -9.75 -13.60
CA GLY A 56 -1.66 -10.91 -14.47
C GLY A 56 -0.80 -12.09 -14.04
N TYR A 57 -0.86 -13.13 -14.87
CA TYR A 57 0.07 -14.26 -14.82
C TYR A 57 1.25 -13.98 -15.73
N PHE A 58 2.45 -13.97 -15.16
CA PHE A 58 3.70 -13.75 -15.88
C PHE A 58 4.38 -15.09 -16.16
N HIS A 59 4.62 -15.38 -17.43
CA HIS A 59 5.38 -16.54 -17.88
C HIS A 59 6.86 -16.12 -18.00
N LEU A 60 7.71 -16.65 -17.14
CA LEU A 60 9.11 -16.23 -17.00
C LEU A 60 10.06 -17.40 -17.24
N TYR A 61 11.17 -17.14 -17.93
CA TYR A 61 12.39 -17.91 -17.74
C TYR A 61 12.99 -17.46 -16.41
N TYR A 62 12.53 -18.12 -15.33
CA TYR A 62 12.84 -17.69 -13.97
C TYR A 62 14.26 -18.01 -13.56
N HIS A 63 14.89 -17.05 -12.87
CA HIS A 63 16.21 -17.20 -12.26
C HIS A 63 16.17 -16.61 -10.82
N PRO A 64 16.41 -17.43 -9.77
CA PRO A 64 16.20 -16.98 -8.37
C PRO A 64 17.11 -15.83 -7.94
N ASN A 65 18.33 -15.73 -8.47
CA ASN A 65 19.34 -14.74 -8.04
C ASN A 65 19.79 -13.80 -9.16
N LYS A 66 19.05 -13.73 -10.27
CA LYS A 66 19.38 -12.91 -11.45
C LYS A 66 18.11 -12.35 -12.07
N LEU A 67 18.28 -11.43 -13.02
CA LEU A 67 17.14 -10.99 -13.82
C LEU A 67 16.56 -12.17 -14.60
N SER A 68 15.27 -12.44 -14.35
CA SER A 68 14.47 -13.35 -15.15
C SER A 68 14.19 -12.75 -16.53
N LYS A 69 13.74 -13.53 -17.50
CA LYS A 69 13.33 -13.02 -18.81
C LYS A 69 11.84 -13.25 -19.01
N LEU A 70 11.14 -12.24 -19.52
CA LEU A 70 9.72 -12.35 -19.85
C LEU A 70 9.53 -13.21 -21.11
N ALA A 71 8.64 -14.19 -21.03
CA ALA A 71 8.15 -14.95 -22.17
C ALA A 71 6.79 -14.45 -22.64
N ASP A 72 5.80 -14.35 -21.74
CA ASP A 72 4.44 -13.81 -22.02
C ASP A 72 3.76 -13.32 -20.74
N VAL A 73 2.60 -12.67 -20.90
CA VAL A 73 1.72 -12.22 -19.82
C VAL A 73 0.27 -12.50 -20.17
N ASP A 74 -0.44 -13.20 -19.28
CA ASP A 74 -1.90 -13.32 -19.31
C ASP A 74 -2.51 -12.33 -18.32
N ILE A 75 -3.26 -11.35 -18.79
CA ILE A 75 -3.88 -10.34 -17.95
C ILE A 75 -5.01 -10.98 -17.11
N ILE A 76 -5.00 -10.77 -15.79
CA ILE A 76 -6.07 -11.15 -14.87
C ILE A 76 -7.13 -10.03 -14.81
N ASP A 77 -6.68 -8.79 -14.55
CA ASP A 77 -7.54 -7.61 -14.51
C ASP A 77 -6.80 -6.39 -15.10
N ASN A 78 -7.51 -5.64 -15.93
CA ASN A 78 -6.98 -4.43 -16.55
C ASN A 78 -7.00 -3.21 -15.60
N LEU A 79 -7.56 -3.33 -14.41
CA LEU A 79 -7.74 -2.25 -13.42
C LEU A 79 -8.34 -0.98 -14.06
N LYS A 80 -9.40 -1.18 -14.86
CA LYS A 80 -9.97 -0.15 -15.75
C LYS A 80 -10.44 1.08 -14.99
N ASN A 81 -11.09 0.90 -13.84
CA ASN A 81 -11.58 2.04 -13.06
C ASN A 81 -10.42 2.86 -12.50
N ILE A 82 -9.37 2.22 -12.02
CA ILE A 82 -8.16 2.90 -11.54
C ILE A 82 -7.47 3.65 -12.68
N ARG A 83 -7.29 2.99 -13.85
CA ARG A 83 -6.58 3.59 -15.00
C ARG A 83 -7.27 4.80 -15.61
N ASN A 84 -8.57 4.94 -15.44
CA ASN A 84 -9.37 6.01 -16.01
C ASN A 84 -9.65 7.17 -15.03
N ASP A 85 -9.08 7.12 -13.82
CA ASP A 85 -9.34 8.08 -12.77
C ASP A 85 -8.02 8.58 -12.17
N ILE A 86 -7.75 9.87 -12.27
CA ILE A 86 -6.49 10.48 -11.81
C ILE A 86 -6.34 10.40 -10.28
N GLU A 87 -7.43 10.49 -9.54
CA GLU A 87 -7.43 10.33 -8.11
C GLU A 87 -7.03 8.90 -7.74
N LEU A 88 -7.68 7.89 -8.33
CA LEU A 88 -7.36 6.48 -8.08
C LEU A 88 -5.92 6.12 -8.52
N ILE A 89 -5.43 6.68 -9.65
CA ILE A 89 -4.03 6.52 -10.06
C ILE A 89 -3.07 7.10 -9.02
N SER A 90 -3.41 8.23 -8.40
CA SER A 90 -2.55 8.85 -7.39
C SER A 90 -2.47 8.01 -6.12
N TYR A 91 -3.60 7.45 -5.66
CA TYR A 91 -3.63 6.46 -4.57
C TYR A 91 -2.83 5.21 -4.92
N MET A 92 -3.08 4.64 -6.09
CA MET A 92 -2.37 3.45 -6.59
C MET A 92 -0.85 3.67 -6.64
N SER A 93 -0.40 4.83 -7.10
CA SER A 93 1.02 5.17 -7.14
C SER A 93 1.62 5.23 -5.75
N TYR A 94 0.92 5.87 -4.80
CA TYR A 94 1.36 5.97 -3.42
C TYR A 94 1.45 4.61 -2.73
N ILE A 95 0.37 3.82 -2.75
CA ILE A 95 0.39 2.50 -2.08
C ILE A 95 1.40 1.54 -2.72
N THR A 96 1.66 1.67 -4.03
CA THR A 96 2.69 0.88 -4.73
C THR A 96 4.09 1.23 -4.23
N ASP A 97 4.40 2.53 -4.14
CA ASP A 97 5.71 2.98 -3.66
C ASP A 97 5.93 2.62 -2.20
N LEU A 98 4.88 2.74 -1.36
CA LEU A 98 4.91 2.31 0.04
C LEU A 98 5.14 0.80 0.15
N THR A 99 4.38 0.00 -0.59
CA THR A 99 4.54 -1.46 -0.63
C THR A 99 5.96 -1.86 -1.03
N TYR A 100 6.54 -1.17 -2.01
CA TYR A 100 7.93 -1.41 -2.43
C TYR A 100 8.94 -1.16 -1.31
N GLN A 101 8.73 -0.12 -0.46
CA GLN A 101 9.60 0.11 0.70
C GLN A 101 9.43 -0.98 1.77
N VAL A 102 8.19 -1.41 2.03
CA VAL A 102 7.91 -2.47 3.01
C VAL A 102 8.55 -3.79 2.60
N ILE A 103 8.41 -4.20 1.33
CA ILE A 103 8.98 -5.46 0.81
C ILE A 103 10.51 -5.48 0.88
N LYS A 104 11.18 -4.34 0.75
CA LYS A 104 12.63 -4.27 0.91
C LYS A 104 13.12 -4.60 2.32
N GLN A 105 12.25 -4.44 3.31
CA GLN A 105 12.56 -4.65 4.74
C GLN A 105 11.98 -5.97 5.26
N ASN A 106 10.97 -6.52 4.58
CA ASN A 106 10.25 -7.69 5.02
C ASN A 106 9.74 -8.49 3.81
N ASP A 107 9.96 -9.80 3.80
CA ASP A 107 9.61 -10.71 2.70
C ASP A 107 8.33 -11.55 2.96
N ASP A 108 7.51 -11.15 3.93
CA ASP A 108 6.26 -11.84 4.25
C ASP A 108 5.28 -11.82 3.07
N SER A 109 4.80 -12.99 2.67
CA SER A 109 3.86 -13.17 1.57
C SER A 109 2.51 -12.46 1.78
N ASN A 110 2.12 -12.16 3.03
CA ASN A 110 0.90 -11.43 3.33
C ASN A 110 0.93 -9.99 2.81
N ILE A 111 2.12 -9.39 2.63
CA ILE A 111 2.27 -8.06 2.03
C ILE A 111 1.64 -8.05 0.63
N TYR A 112 1.86 -9.12 -0.16
CA TYR A 112 1.21 -9.29 -1.46
C TYR A 112 -0.32 -9.32 -1.32
N ASN A 113 -0.85 -10.14 -0.41
CA ASN A 113 -2.29 -10.29 -0.21
C ASN A 113 -2.97 -8.98 0.20
N ILE A 114 -2.36 -8.24 1.14
CA ILE A 114 -2.85 -6.91 1.58
C ILE A 114 -2.86 -5.95 0.39
N PHE A 115 -1.78 -5.88 -0.38
CA PHE A 115 -1.65 -4.98 -1.51
C PHE A 115 -2.66 -5.27 -2.61
N ILE A 116 -2.76 -6.52 -3.06
CA ILE A 116 -3.68 -6.92 -4.13
C ILE A 116 -5.15 -6.73 -3.70
N SER A 117 -5.50 -7.11 -2.47
CA SER A 117 -6.86 -6.89 -1.94
C SER A 117 -7.22 -5.40 -1.92
N THR A 118 -6.29 -4.54 -1.54
CA THR A 118 -6.48 -3.07 -1.57
C THR A 118 -6.77 -2.58 -2.97
N ILE A 119 -5.98 -2.99 -3.94
CA ILE A 119 -6.12 -2.57 -5.35
C ILE A 119 -7.44 -3.04 -5.95
N LEU A 120 -7.79 -4.32 -5.77
CA LEU A 120 -9.01 -4.87 -6.34
C LEU A 120 -10.24 -4.17 -5.77
N LYS A 121 -10.29 -3.93 -4.45
CA LYS A 121 -11.38 -3.17 -3.82
C LYS A 121 -11.43 -1.71 -4.28
N MET A 122 -10.27 -1.09 -4.50
CA MET A 122 -10.21 0.25 -5.09
C MET A 122 -10.74 0.25 -6.53
N ASN A 123 -10.42 -0.78 -7.32
CA ASN A 123 -10.95 -0.95 -8.67
C ASN A 123 -12.47 -1.23 -8.68
N GLU A 124 -13.03 -1.80 -7.60
CA GLU A 124 -14.48 -1.95 -7.34
C GLU A 124 -15.14 -0.65 -6.87
N LYS A 125 -14.44 0.49 -6.91
CA LYS A 125 -14.91 1.82 -6.50
C LYS A 125 -15.21 1.95 -5.00
N GLN A 126 -14.61 1.13 -4.16
CA GLN A 126 -14.63 1.39 -2.72
C GLN A 126 -13.72 2.58 -2.39
N ASN A 127 -14.01 3.23 -1.25
CA ASN A 127 -13.35 4.48 -0.87
C ASN A 127 -11.82 4.34 -0.79
N PRO A 128 -11.06 5.00 -1.68
CA PRO A 128 -9.61 4.80 -1.80
C PRO A 128 -8.84 5.31 -0.57
N LEU A 129 -9.32 6.37 0.09
CA LEU A 129 -8.71 6.91 1.29
C LEU A 129 -8.79 5.90 2.45
N ILE A 130 -9.97 5.30 2.67
CA ILE A 130 -10.16 4.31 3.73
C ILE A 130 -9.29 3.08 3.49
N LEU A 131 -9.27 2.57 2.25
CA LEU A 131 -8.44 1.42 1.88
C LEU A 131 -6.95 1.70 2.07
N THR A 132 -6.51 2.92 1.72
CA THR A 132 -5.12 3.36 1.93
C THR A 132 -4.77 3.44 3.41
N ASN A 133 -5.63 4.05 4.23
CA ASN A 133 -5.41 4.14 5.68
C ASN A 133 -5.32 2.75 6.34
N ILE A 134 -6.13 1.80 5.88
CA ILE A 134 -6.07 0.41 6.38
C ILE A 134 -4.73 -0.24 5.97
N LEU A 135 -4.33 -0.09 4.72
CA LEU A 135 -3.05 -0.61 4.24
C LEU A 135 -1.87 0.01 5.01
N GLU A 136 -1.85 1.33 5.19
CA GLU A 136 -0.84 2.02 5.99
C GLU A 136 -0.75 1.45 7.40
N LEU A 137 -1.88 1.31 8.10
CA LEU A 137 -1.91 0.74 9.45
C LEU A 137 -1.38 -0.70 9.50
N LYS A 138 -1.76 -1.53 8.53
CA LYS A 138 -1.27 -2.92 8.44
C LYS A 138 0.24 -3.00 8.20
N TYR A 139 0.78 -2.07 7.43
CA TYR A 139 2.20 -2.06 7.13
C TYR A 139 3.10 -1.64 8.29
N LEU A 140 2.54 -1.04 9.35
CA LEU A 140 3.32 -0.70 10.55
C LEU A 140 3.94 -1.94 11.20
N ASP A 141 3.23 -3.07 11.23
CA ASP A 141 3.76 -4.33 11.79
C ASP A 141 4.95 -4.85 10.96
N TYR A 142 4.84 -4.80 9.63
CA TYR A 142 5.91 -5.23 8.72
C TYR A 142 7.11 -4.29 8.73
N LEU A 143 6.92 -3.04 9.11
CA LEU A 143 7.99 -2.05 9.32
C LEU A 143 8.59 -2.13 10.74
N GLY A 144 8.10 -3.03 11.61
CA GLY A 144 8.57 -3.21 12.98
C GLY A 144 8.16 -2.10 13.95
N VAL A 145 7.16 -1.31 13.60
CA VAL A 145 6.68 -0.16 14.37
C VAL A 145 5.17 -0.25 14.64
N GLY A 146 4.70 -1.45 15.04
CA GLY A 146 3.29 -1.70 15.34
C GLY A 146 2.74 -0.84 16.48
N LEU A 147 1.43 -0.59 16.49
CA LEU A 147 0.74 0.23 17.49
C LEU A 147 0.40 -0.57 18.74
N ASN A 148 0.56 0.05 19.92
CA ASN A 148 -0.01 -0.50 21.15
C ASN A 148 -1.46 -0.06 21.31
N LEU A 149 -2.39 -0.94 20.92
CA LEU A 149 -3.84 -0.73 21.00
C LEU A 149 -4.51 -1.61 22.06
N THR A 150 -3.77 -2.04 23.09
CA THR A 150 -4.27 -2.92 24.16
C THR A 150 -4.45 -2.21 25.50
N SER A 151 -3.57 -1.27 25.81
CA SER A 151 -3.52 -0.54 27.08
C SER A 151 -2.79 0.78 26.94
N CYS A 152 -2.88 1.63 27.95
CA CYS A 152 -2.09 2.87 28.02
C CYS A 152 -0.60 2.56 27.95
N ILE A 153 0.12 3.21 27.03
CA ILE A 153 1.55 2.97 26.78
C ILE A 153 2.41 3.38 27.99
N LYS A 154 1.95 4.36 28.79
CA LYS A 154 2.70 4.89 29.93
C LYS A 154 2.53 4.08 31.21
N CYS A 155 1.32 3.57 31.53
CA CYS A 155 1.03 2.88 32.80
C CYS A 155 0.40 1.49 32.68
N GLY A 156 0.11 1.03 31.45
CA GLY A 156 -0.52 -0.30 31.23
C GLY A 156 -2.03 -0.37 31.53
N SER A 157 -2.67 0.73 31.98
CA SER A 157 -4.12 0.74 32.26
C SER A 157 -4.93 0.48 31.00
N LYS A 158 -5.96 -0.35 31.12
CA LYS A 158 -6.94 -0.61 30.03
C LYS A 158 -8.21 0.25 30.15
N LYS A 159 -8.29 1.09 31.20
CA LYS A 159 -9.46 1.91 31.50
C LYS A 159 -9.19 3.36 31.17
N ASN A 160 -10.30 4.11 30.96
CA ASN A 160 -10.27 5.56 30.80
C ASN A 160 -9.28 6.03 29.72
N ILE A 161 -9.22 5.33 28.58
CA ILE A 161 -8.43 5.76 27.42
C ILE A 161 -9.07 7.03 26.85
N VAL A 162 -8.27 8.09 26.75
CA VAL A 162 -8.73 9.43 26.29
C VAL A 162 -8.23 9.78 24.90
N THR A 163 -7.05 9.25 24.50
CA THR A 163 -6.54 9.48 23.15
C THR A 163 -5.62 8.36 22.69
N LEU A 164 -5.26 8.39 21.43
CA LEU A 164 -4.18 7.62 20.80
C LEU A 164 -3.13 8.62 20.33
N ASP A 165 -1.92 8.49 20.86
CA ASP A 165 -0.85 9.44 20.57
C ASP A 165 0.10 8.90 19.51
N PRO A 166 0.33 9.64 18.40
CA PRO A 166 1.28 9.23 17.37
C PRO A 166 2.75 9.31 17.83
N ASP A 167 3.09 10.15 18.80
CA ASP A 167 4.45 10.29 19.29
C ASP A 167 4.86 9.17 20.26
N GLU A 168 3.89 8.62 21.00
CA GLU A 168 4.11 7.50 21.92
C GLU A 168 3.77 6.14 21.27
N GLY A 169 3.04 6.13 20.17
CA GLY A 169 2.68 4.92 19.43
C GLY A 169 1.61 4.06 20.10
N GLY A 170 0.76 4.65 20.94
CA GLY A 170 -0.23 3.88 21.66
C GLY A 170 -1.28 4.71 22.41
N TYR A 171 -2.14 4.00 23.13
CA TYR A 171 -3.18 4.62 23.95
C TYR A 171 -2.61 5.40 25.14
N ILE A 172 -3.26 6.54 25.44
CA ILE A 172 -3.03 7.34 26.66
C ILE A 172 -4.33 7.35 27.49
N CYS A 173 -4.25 7.00 28.77
CA CYS A 173 -5.37 7.09 29.70
C CYS A 173 -5.46 8.47 30.38
N GLN A 174 -6.59 8.74 31.05
CA GLN A 174 -6.85 10.02 31.72
C GLN A 174 -5.77 10.40 32.74
N ASP A 175 -5.27 9.41 33.48
CA ASP A 175 -4.29 9.66 34.57
C ASP A 175 -2.87 9.97 34.00
N CYS A 176 -2.59 9.53 32.78
CA CYS A 176 -1.30 9.75 32.11
C CYS A 176 -1.35 10.87 31.08
N TYR A 177 -2.54 11.39 30.81
CA TYR A 177 -2.73 12.49 29.86
C TYR A 177 -2.09 13.80 30.38
N THR A 178 -1.32 14.45 29.53
CA THR A 178 -0.68 15.75 29.83
C THR A 178 -1.21 16.83 28.91
N ASN A 179 -0.86 16.78 27.63
CA ASN A 179 -1.28 17.76 26.63
C ASN A 179 -1.27 17.18 25.21
N GLU A 180 -1.30 15.85 25.10
CA GLU A 180 -1.38 15.15 23.82
C GLU A 180 -2.61 15.58 23.03
N LYS A 181 -2.53 15.57 21.70
CA LYS A 181 -3.72 15.87 20.89
C LYS A 181 -4.83 14.88 21.15
N LEU A 182 -5.99 15.40 21.55
CA LEU A 182 -7.19 14.59 21.72
C LEU A 182 -7.76 14.24 20.33
N LEU A 183 -7.81 12.96 20.02
CA LEU A 183 -8.55 12.42 18.89
C LEU A 183 -9.98 12.10 19.32
N SER A 184 -10.94 12.23 18.41
CA SER A 184 -12.32 11.87 18.73
C SER A 184 -12.42 10.36 19.06
N PRO A 185 -13.34 9.97 19.99
CA PRO A 185 -13.55 8.55 20.32
C PRO A 185 -13.87 7.70 19.08
N LYS A 186 -14.52 8.30 18.07
CA LYS A 186 -14.80 7.65 16.79
C LYS A 186 -13.52 7.39 16.00
N CYS A 187 -12.59 8.35 15.96
CA CYS A 187 -11.29 8.19 15.30
C CYS A 187 -10.49 7.04 15.94
N ILE A 188 -10.37 7.05 17.28
CA ILE A 188 -9.65 6.00 18.05
C ILE A 188 -10.24 4.61 17.75
N LYS A 189 -11.56 4.47 17.76
CA LYS A 189 -12.26 3.23 17.46
C LYS A 189 -12.01 2.77 16.03
N LEU A 190 -12.02 3.69 15.06
CA LEU A 190 -11.78 3.38 13.65
C LEU A 190 -10.33 2.97 13.40
N ILE A 191 -9.33 3.67 13.95
CA ILE A 191 -7.92 3.27 13.83
C ILE A 191 -7.74 1.84 14.35
N ARG A 192 -8.27 1.51 15.52
CA ARG A 192 -8.23 0.13 16.04
C ARG A 192 -8.92 -0.86 15.11
N MET A 193 -10.10 -0.53 14.59
CA MET A 193 -10.83 -1.40 13.67
C MET A 193 -10.03 -1.63 12.39
N TYR A 194 -9.47 -0.58 11.78
CA TYR A 194 -8.67 -0.63 10.57
C TYR A 194 -7.38 -1.45 10.76
N TYR A 195 -6.75 -1.32 11.93
CA TYR A 195 -5.56 -2.09 12.27
C TYR A 195 -5.83 -3.60 12.35
N LEU A 196 -7.02 -4.00 12.85
CA LEU A 196 -7.36 -5.41 13.10
C LEU A 196 -8.11 -6.09 11.94
N ILE A 197 -8.86 -5.32 11.12
CA ILE A 197 -9.74 -5.89 10.10
C ILE A 197 -8.94 -6.56 8.98
N ASP A 198 -9.47 -7.67 8.43
CA ASP A 198 -8.98 -8.20 7.15
C ASP A 198 -9.49 -7.31 6.02
N ILE A 199 -8.57 -6.79 5.20
CA ILE A 199 -8.90 -5.89 4.10
C ILE A 199 -9.78 -6.56 3.04
N SER A 200 -9.68 -7.88 2.87
CA SER A 200 -10.52 -8.64 1.93
C SER A 200 -12.00 -8.65 2.34
N SER A 201 -12.28 -8.54 3.64
CA SER A 201 -13.64 -8.56 4.20
C SER A 201 -14.33 -7.19 4.21
N ILE A 202 -13.65 -6.12 3.79
CA ILE A 202 -14.20 -4.76 3.85
C ILE A 202 -15.35 -4.63 2.83
N SER A 203 -16.48 -4.14 3.30
CA SER A 203 -17.59 -3.60 2.51
C SER A 203 -17.58 -2.05 2.60
N ASN A 204 -18.54 -1.40 1.96
CA ASN A 204 -18.63 0.06 1.93
C ASN A 204 -18.60 0.68 3.33
N ILE A 205 -17.52 1.40 3.63
CA ILE A 205 -17.37 2.16 4.87
C ILE A 205 -17.46 3.64 4.51
N ASN A 206 -18.37 4.36 5.18
CA ASN A 206 -18.48 5.80 5.07
C ASN A 206 -18.08 6.46 6.38
N ILE A 207 -17.17 7.43 6.29
CA ILE A 207 -16.73 8.24 7.44
C ILE A 207 -16.91 9.73 7.12
N LYS A 208 -17.12 10.52 8.16
CA LYS A 208 -17.16 11.98 8.02
C LYS A 208 -15.77 12.54 7.71
N LYS A 209 -15.71 13.65 6.96
CA LYS A 209 -14.47 14.32 6.56
C LYS A 209 -13.58 14.65 7.76
N GLU A 210 -14.18 15.09 8.87
CA GLU A 210 -13.46 15.43 10.11
C GLU A 210 -12.72 14.21 10.67
N THR A 211 -13.40 13.06 10.74
CA THR A 211 -12.79 11.81 11.23
C THR A 211 -11.69 11.30 10.29
N ALA A 212 -11.89 11.44 8.98
CA ALA A 212 -10.86 11.11 8.00
C ALA A 212 -9.59 11.97 8.19
N ASN A 213 -9.78 13.26 8.43
CA ASN A 213 -8.67 14.19 8.69
C ASN A 213 -7.90 13.85 9.99
N GLU A 214 -8.60 13.41 11.04
CA GLU A 214 -7.96 12.95 12.28
C GLU A 214 -7.12 11.69 12.05
N ILE A 215 -7.65 10.71 11.29
CA ILE A 215 -6.92 9.47 10.94
C ILE A 215 -5.68 9.81 10.10
N ASN A 216 -5.83 10.66 9.07
CA ASN A 216 -4.71 11.09 8.23
C ASN A 216 -3.65 11.84 9.04
N TYR A 217 -4.05 12.74 9.96
CA TYR A 217 -3.12 13.42 10.84
C TYR A 217 -2.32 12.43 11.69
N PHE A 218 -3.00 11.45 12.30
CA PHE A 218 -2.35 10.41 13.10
C PHE A 218 -1.33 9.64 12.27
N LEU A 219 -1.74 9.11 11.10
CA LEU A 219 -0.88 8.33 10.22
C LEU A 219 0.31 9.15 9.71
N ASP A 220 0.10 10.39 9.27
CA ASP A 220 1.19 11.24 8.78
C ASP A 220 2.26 11.46 9.86
N LYS A 221 1.83 11.80 11.10
CA LYS A 221 2.74 11.99 12.23
C LYS A 221 3.47 10.70 12.61
N TYR A 222 2.74 9.58 12.66
CA TYR A 222 3.31 8.30 13.02
C TYR A 222 4.36 7.83 12.01
N TYR A 223 4.05 7.90 10.71
CA TYR A 223 4.98 7.55 9.65
C TYR A 223 6.23 8.44 9.66
N GLU A 224 6.06 9.75 9.81
CA GLU A 224 7.17 10.71 9.91
C GLU A 224 8.12 10.35 11.06
N ARG A 225 7.58 9.97 12.23
CA ARG A 225 8.37 9.72 13.43
C ARG A 225 9.06 8.37 13.42
N TYR A 226 8.37 7.33 13.01
CA TYR A 226 8.84 5.95 13.26
C TYR A 226 9.37 5.22 12.04
N THR A 227 8.97 5.58 10.83
CA THR A 227 9.34 4.80 9.66
C THR A 227 10.49 5.39 8.86
N GLY A 228 10.69 6.70 8.93
CA GLY A 228 11.63 7.42 8.07
C GLY A 228 11.28 7.35 6.57
N VAL A 229 10.11 6.80 6.22
CA VAL A 229 9.67 6.64 4.84
C VAL A 229 9.14 7.96 4.31
N TYR A 230 9.86 8.53 3.34
CA TYR A 230 9.43 9.70 2.58
C TYR A 230 9.16 9.31 1.13
N LEU A 231 7.95 9.60 0.63
CA LEU A 231 7.52 9.23 -0.71
C LEU A 231 6.96 10.44 -1.47
N LYS A 232 7.58 10.77 -2.60
CA LYS A 232 7.08 11.83 -3.51
C LYS A 232 5.67 11.57 -4.02
N SER A 233 5.29 10.30 -4.14
CA SER A 233 3.93 9.90 -4.52
C SER A 233 2.90 10.26 -3.44
N LYS A 234 3.25 10.30 -2.15
CA LYS A 234 2.37 10.81 -1.10
C LYS A 234 2.12 12.31 -1.23
N ASP A 235 3.16 13.08 -1.55
CA ASP A 235 3.02 14.51 -1.79
C ASP A 235 2.16 14.80 -3.03
N PHE A 236 2.34 13.99 -4.08
CA PHE A 236 1.50 14.08 -5.28
C PHE A 236 0.03 13.75 -4.96
N LEU A 237 -0.24 12.68 -4.22
CA LEU A 237 -1.58 12.32 -3.76
C LEU A 237 -2.24 13.47 -2.97
N LYS A 238 -1.50 14.08 -2.01
CA LYS A 238 -2.00 15.23 -1.23
C LYS A 238 -2.39 16.41 -2.14
N LYS A 239 -1.60 16.70 -3.17
CA LYS A 239 -1.91 17.75 -4.15
C LYS A 239 -3.18 17.44 -4.93
N ILE A 240 -3.33 16.22 -5.45
CA ILE A 240 -4.54 15.82 -6.18
C ILE A 240 -5.77 15.94 -5.28
N ASN A 241 -5.73 15.40 -4.06
CA ASN A 241 -6.85 15.47 -3.11
C ASN A 241 -7.24 16.92 -2.74
N SER A 242 -6.29 17.86 -2.74
CA SER A 242 -6.58 19.28 -2.50
C SER A 242 -7.24 19.98 -3.68
N LEU A 243 -7.14 19.44 -4.91
CA LEU A 243 -7.77 19.96 -6.11
C LEU A 243 -9.19 19.41 -6.32
N THR A 244 -9.49 18.24 -5.74
CA THR A 244 -10.77 17.53 -5.89
C THR A 244 -11.72 17.70 -4.69
N ALA A 245 -11.27 18.34 -3.60
CA ALA A 245 -12.02 18.59 -2.36
C ALA A 245 -12.77 19.90 -2.39
#